data_11e1f8e873cd62e5ba0abb0de06adb64
#
_entry.id   11e1f8e873cd62e5ba0abb0de06adb64
#
_cell.length_a   1.000
_cell.length_b   1.000
_cell.length_c   1.000
_cell.angle_alpha   90.00
_cell.angle_beta   90.00
_cell.angle_gamma   90.00
#
_symmetry.space_group_name_H-M   'P 1'
#
loop_
_entity.id
_entity.type
_entity.pdbx_description
1 polymer ?
#
loop_
_entity_poly.entity_id
_entity_poly.type
_entity_poly.pdbx_seq_one_letter_code
_entity_poly.pdbx_strand_id
1 'polypeptide(L)'
;MPDITLTTLQSLKLKGEKITMLTCYDATFAHASCEAGVEVLLIGDSLGMVLQGNDSTLPVTTDELAYHTASVKRGNNGAFIIADLPFMGYATLEQTFQNAGKLMQAGAHMIKVEGAVWLAESIRLLAERGVPVCVHMGLTPQSVNIFGGYKVQGRNEAQARQMRADAIALEQAGAAMILLECVPSELAAEITQAVKVPVIGIGAGSVSYTHLRAHETEADL
;
A
#
# COMPACT_ATOMS: atom_id res chain seq x y z
N MET A 1 -9.42 18.28 10.31
CA MET A 1 -8.09 18.29 9.67
C MET A 1 -8.27 18.80 8.23
N PRO A 2 -7.35 19.57 7.61
CA PRO A 2 -7.42 19.82 6.18
C PRO A 2 -7.26 18.51 5.42
N ASP A 3 -7.91 18.40 4.26
CA ASP A 3 -7.87 17.19 3.44
C ASP A 3 -6.42 16.87 3.00
N ILE A 4 -5.96 15.68 3.34
CA ILE A 4 -4.67 15.15 2.88
C ILE A 4 -4.83 14.68 1.43
N THR A 5 -3.98 15.20 0.57
CA THR A 5 -3.97 14.88 -0.87
C THR A 5 -2.67 14.16 -1.24
N LEU A 6 -2.62 13.57 -2.43
CA LEU A 6 -1.37 13.01 -2.97
C LEU A 6 -0.24 14.06 -3.00
N THR A 7 -0.56 15.30 -3.37
CA THR A 7 0.40 16.42 -3.37
C THR A 7 0.91 16.74 -1.97
N THR A 8 0.03 16.64 -0.96
CA THR A 8 0.43 16.79 0.46
C THR A 8 1.45 15.72 0.85
N LEU A 9 1.18 14.45 0.54
CA LEU A 9 2.08 13.33 0.84
C LEU A 9 3.44 13.47 0.13
N GLN A 10 3.44 13.90 -1.14
CA GLN A 10 4.66 14.18 -1.88
C GLN A 10 5.46 15.34 -1.26
N SER A 11 4.78 16.39 -0.80
CA SER A 11 5.41 17.52 -0.11
C SER A 11 6.05 17.09 1.21
N LEU A 12 5.39 16.23 2.00
CA LEU A 12 5.95 15.67 3.24
C LEU A 12 7.24 14.89 2.96
N LYS A 13 7.24 14.04 1.92
CA LYS A 13 8.45 13.32 1.45
C LYS A 13 9.60 14.29 1.17
N LEU A 14 9.34 15.36 0.40
CA LEU A 14 10.36 16.34 0.02
C LEU A 14 10.94 17.10 1.22
N LYS A 15 10.14 17.32 2.26
CA LYS A 15 10.55 17.97 3.50
C LYS A 15 11.22 17.03 4.49
N GLY A 16 11.22 15.74 4.23
CA GLY A 16 11.68 14.72 5.18
C GLY A 16 10.76 14.55 6.40
N GLU A 17 9.51 14.98 6.29
CA GLU A 17 8.49 14.80 7.31
C GLU A 17 7.88 13.40 7.23
N LYS A 18 7.60 12.79 8.40
CA LYS A 18 7.03 11.44 8.48
C LYS A 18 5.55 11.47 8.11
N ILE A 19 5.08 10.41 7.45
CA ILE A 19 3.68 10.16 7.14
C ILE A 19 3.22 8.97 7.98
N THR A 20 2.13 9.11 8.73
CA THR A 20 1.53 8.03 9.51
C THR A 20 0.49 7.32 8.68
N MET A 21 0.58 6.00 8.59
CA MET A 21 -0.43 5.16 7.95
C MET A 21 -0.95 4.13 8.94
N LEU A 22 -2.28 3.95 8.97
CA LEU A 22 -2.93 2.88 9.76
C LEU A 22 -3.88 2.08 8.88
N THR A 23 -3.97 0.76 9.13
CA THR A 23 -5.06 -0.05 8.59
C THR A 23 -6.37 0.32 9.28
N CYS A 24 -7.45 0.38 8.48
CA CYS A 24 -8.77 0.79 8.96
C CYS A 24 -9.86 0.13 8.11
N TYR A 25 -10.95 -0.33 8.75
CA TYR A 25 -11.98 -1.12 8.07
C TYR A 25 -13.41 -0.62 8.30
N ASP A 26 -13.62 0.37 9.16
CA ASP A 26 -14.95 0.90 9.49
C ASP A 26 -14.94 2.41 9.76
N ALA A 27 -16.16 2.97 9.87
CA ALA A 27 -16.33 4.40 10.05
C ALA A 27 -15.90 4.91 11.44
N THR A 28 -16.02 4.09 12.49
CA THR A 28 -15.68 4.49 13.87
C THR A 28 -14.16 4.63 14.02
N PHE A 29 -13.40 3.63 13.56
CA PHE A 29 -11.95 3.68 13.58
C PHE A 29 -11.39 4.72 12.60
N ALA A 30 -12.04 4.94 11.44
CA ALA A 30 -11.66 6.02 10.52
C ALA A 30 -11.77 7.39 11.21
N HIS A 31 -12.87 7.65 11.89
CA HIS A 31 -13.08 8.90 12.63
C HIS A 31 -12.02 9.07 13.73
N ALA A 32 -11.81 8.06 14.56
CA ALA A 32 -10.81 8.11 15.65
C ALA A 32 -9.39 8.32 15.12
N SER A 33 -9.01 7.66 14.02
CA SER A 33 -7.70 7.82 13.38
C SER A 33 -7.50 9.24 12.84
N CYS A 34 -8.51 9.82 12.21
CA CYS A 34 -8.46 11.20 11.73
C CYS A 34 -8.33 12.20 12.90
N GLU A 35 -9.05 11.98 14.00
CA GLU A 35 -8.94 12.80 15.21
C GLU A 35 -7.53 12.71 15.83
N ALA A 36 -6.89 11.55 15.75
CA ALA A 36 -5.51 11.33 16.19
C ALA A 36 -4.45 11.93 15.24
N GLY A 37 -4.85 12.44 14.08
CA GLY A 37 -3.95 13.09 13.12
C GLY A 37 -3.29 12.14 12.12
N VAL A 38 -3.84 10.94 11.92
CA VAL A 38 -3.32 9.98 10.94
C VAL A 38 -3.55 10.49 9.52
N GLU A 39 -2.47 10.56 8.73
CA GLU A 39 -2.53 11.10 7.37
C GLU A 39 -3.10 10.10 6.35
N VAL A 40 -2.88 8.79 6.53
CA VAL A 40 -3.27 7.79 5.55
C VAL A 40 -4.01 6.62 6.21
N LEU A 41 -5.16 6.26 5.65
CA LEU A 41 -5.92 5.06 6.04
C LEU A 41 -5.81 4.01 4.93
N LEU A 42 -5.42 2.79 5.31
CA LEU A 42 -5.29 1.66 4.39
C LEU A 42 -6.42 0.65 4.63
N ILE A 43 -7.19 0.38 3.59
CA ILE A 43 -8.14 -0.74 3.56
C ILE A 43 -7.43 -1.90 2.88
N GLY A 44 -6.79 -2.74 3.70
CA GLY A 44 -5.98 -3.86 3.23
C GLY A 44 -6.78 -5.17 3.11
N ASP A 45 -6.34 -6.06 2.22
CA ASP A 45 -6.88 -7.42 2.13
C ASP A 45 -6.53 -8.28 3.35
N SER A 46 -5.64 -7.79 4.23
CA SER A 46 -5.45 -8.33 5.59
C SER A 46 -6.74 -8.40 6.42
N LEU A 47 -7.81 -7.67 6.01
CA LEU A 47 -9.15 -7.82 6.60
C LEU A 47 -9.62 -9.29 6.61
N GLY A 48 -9.22 -10.08 5.61
CA GLY A 48 -9.54 -11.50 5.56
C GLY A 48 -9.05 -12.26 6.77
N MET A 49 -7.85 -11.94 7.25
CA MET A 49 -7.26 -12.59 8.43
C MET A 49 -7.79 -11.97 9.73
N VAL A 50 -7.78 -10.64 9.85
CA VAL A 50 -8.04 -9.95 11.12
C VAL A 50 -9.50 -9.72 11.46
N LEU A 51 -10.40 -9.67 10.46
CA LEU A 51 -11.84 -9.50 10.66
C LEU A 51 -12.63 -10.74 10.33
N GLN A 52 -12.27 -11.44 9.24
CA GLN A 52 -13.04 -12.59 8.76
C GLN A 52 -12.54 -13.91 9.33
N GLY A 53 -11.34 -13.96 9.94
CA GLY A 53 -10.76 -15.16 10.55
C GLY A 53 -10.22 -16.17 9.53
N ASN A 54 -9.92 -15.77 8.32
CA ASN A 54 -9.27 -16.61 7.30
C ASN A 54 -7.79 -16.83 7.63
N ASP A 55 -7.20 -17.91 7.13
CA ASP A 55 -5.79 -18.22 7.31
C ASP A 55 -4.86 -17.40 6.38
N SER A 56 -5.43 -16.66 5.43
CA SER A 56 -4.68 -15.84 4.46
C SER A 56 -5.55 -14.71 3.91
N THR A 57 -4.92 -13.80 3.14
CA THR A 57 -5.62 -12.72 2.44
C THR A 57 -6.31 -13.17 1.14
N LEU A 58 -6.00 -14.38 0.65
CA LEU A 58 -6.43 -14.86 -0.69
C LEU A 58 -7.94 -14.93 -0.90
N PRO A 59 -8.79 -15.26 0.10
CA PRO A 59 -10.24 -15.34 -0.11
C PRO A 59 -10.94 -13.99 -0.28
N VAL A 60 -10.29 -12.88 0.07
CA VAL A 60 -10.90 -11.55 0.06
C VAL A 60 -11.25 -11.12 -1.36
N THR A 61 -12.47 -10.61 -1.52
CA THR A 61 -13.00 -10.15 -2.80
C THR A 61 -12.94 -8.62 -2.96
N THR A 62 -12.98 -8.13 -4.20
CA THR A 62 -13.09 -6.68 -4.48
C THR A 62 -14.38 -6.09 -3.89
N ASP A 63 -15.45 -6.86 -3.81
CA ASP A 63 -16.73 -6.39 -3.23
C ASP A 63 -16.63 -6.11 -1.74
N GLU A 64 -15.94 -6.96 -1.01
CA GLU A 64 -15.67 -6.77 0.42
C GLU A 64 -14.77 -5.55 0.63
N LEU A 65 -13.70 -5.41 -0.14
CA LEU A 65 -12.83 -4.23 -0.06
C LEU A 65 -13.59 -2.94 -0.41
N ALA A 66 -14.46 -2.95 -1.41
CA ALA A 66 -15.31 -1.81 -1.74
C ALA A 66 -16.29 -1.47 -0.61
N TYR A 67 -16.89 -2.48 0.03
CA TYR A 67 -17.77 -2.29 1.19
C TYR A 67 -17.03 -1.60 2.35
N HIS A 68 -15.86 -2.11 2.72
CA HIS A 68 -15.04 -1.54 3.79
C HIS A 68 -14.51 -0.14 3.42
N THR A 69 -14.09 0.07 2.16
CA THR A 69 -13.69 1.39 1.66
C THR A 69 -14.81 2.41 1.81
N ALA A 70 -16.03 2.06 1.41
CA ALA A 70 -17.19 2.94 1.57
C ALA A 70 -17.53 3.21 3.05
N SER A 71 -17.33 2.23 3.93
CA SER A 71 -17.51 2.40 5.37
C SER A 71 -16.48 3.36 5.97
N VAL A 72 -15.19 3.18 5.66
CA VAL A 72 -14.10 4.07 6.06
C VAL A 72 -14.33 5.49 5.51
N LYS A 73 -14.74 5.62 4.23
CA LYS A 73 -15.01 6.93 3.61
C LYS A 73 -16.08 7.72 4.36
N ARG A 74 -17.12 7.06 4.89
CA ARG A 74 -18.17 7.75 5.68
C ARG A 74 -17.68 8.28 7.02
N GLY A 75 -16.69 7.62 7.64
CA GLY A 75 -16.09 8.08 8.90
C GLY A 75 -14.86 8.97 8.73
N ASN A 76 -14.31 9.03 7.52
CA ASN A 76 -13.10 9.79 7.23
C ASN A 76 -13.34 11.30 7.29
N ASN A 77 -12.46 12.02 7.99
CA ASN A 77 -12.46 13.47 8.13
C ASN A 77 -11.09 14.06 7.74
N GLY A 78 -10.69 13.82 6.48
CA GLY A 78 -9.52 14.45 5.88
C GLY A 78 -8.32 13.55 5.60
N ALA A 79 -8.27 12.28 6.07
CA ALA A 79 -7.17 11.38 5.76
C ALA A 79 -7.20 10.89 4.30
N PHE A 80 -6.04 10.56 3.76
CA PHE A 80 -5.91 9.98 2.42
C PHE A 80 -6.21 8.48 2.47
N ILE A 81 -7.13 7.99 1.64
CA ILE A 81 -7.61 6.62 1.65
C ILE A 81 -6.92 5.81 0.55
N ILE A 82 -6.29 4.69 0.93
CA ILE A 82 -5.71 3.70 0.02
C ILE A 82 -6.51 2.40 0.17
N ALA A 83 -6.86 1.74 -0.94
CA ALA A 83 -7.53 0.45 -0.93
C ALA A 83 -6.78 -0.57 -1.77
N ASP A 84 -6.67 -1.82 -1.28
CA ASP A 84 -6.01 -2.91 -1.97
C ASP A 84 -6.85 -3.44 -3.13
N LEU A 85 -6.21 -3.75 -4.24
CA LEU A 85 -6.72 -4.75 -5.17
C LEU A 85 -6.41 -6.14 -4.60
N PRO A 86 -7.42 -7.01 -4.40
CA PRO A 86 -7.23 -8.32 -3.81
C PRO A 86 -6.54 -9.28 -4.76
N PHE A 87 -6.12 -10.43 -4.22
CA PHE A 87 -5.51 -11.52 -4.99
C PHE A 87 -6.30 -11.81 -6.28
N MET A 88 -5.59 -11.89 -7.42
CA MET A 88 -6.15 -12.09 -8.77
C MET A 88 -7.14 -11.01 -9.24
N GLY A 89 -7.37 -9.95 -8.47
CA GLY A 89 -8.21 -8.82 -8.86
C GLY A 89 -7.60 -7.92 -9.95
N TYR A 90 -6.33 -8.14 -10.29
CA TYR A 90 -5.57 -7.38 -11.30
C TYR A 90 -4.73 -8.28 -12.20
N ALA A 91 -5.19 -9.50 -12.44
CA ALA A 91 -4.51 -10.49 -13.29
C ALA A 91 -4.54 -10.12 -14.77
N THR A 92 -5.52 -9.34 -15.22
CA THR A 92 -5.62 -8.79 -16.56
C THR A 92 -5.86 -7.28 -16.51
N LEU A 93 -5.54 -6.56 -17.57
CA LEU A 93 -5.79 -5.12 -17.65
C LEU A 93 -7.27 -4.78 -17.48
N GLU A 94 -8.16 -5.57 -18.06
CA GLU A 94 -9.60 -5.36 -17.93
C GLU A 94 -10.06 -5.49 -16.46
N GLN A 95 -9.68 -6.56 -15.77
CA GLN A 95 -9.96 -6.75 -14.34
C GLN A 95 -9.35 -5.61 -13.50
N THR A 96 -8.12 -5.22 -13.81
CA THR A 96 -7.44 -4.12 -13.11
C THR A 96 -8.26 -2.84 -13.19
N PHE A 97 -8.73 -2.46 -14.39
CA PHE A 97 -9.50 -1.22 -14.54
C PHE A 97 -10.89 -1.30 -13.89
N GLN A 98 -11.59 -2.42 -14.06
CA GLN A 98 -12.90 -2.62 -13.45
C GLN A 98 -12.83 -2.56 -11.93
N ASN A 99 -11.88 -3.28 -11.33
CA ASN A 99 -11.73 -3.35 -9.88
C ASN A 99 -11.16 -2.05 -9.28
N ALA A 100 -10.17 -1.43 -9.94
CA ALA A 100 -9.68 -0.12 -9.53
C ALA A 100 -10.79 0.95 -9.57
N GLY A 101 -11.57 0.99 -10.66
CA GLY A 101 -12.71 1.89 -10.78
C GLY A 101 -13.73 1.69 -9.67
N LYS A 102 -14.04 0.44 -9.31
CA LYS A 102 -14.95 0.10 -8.22
C LYS A 102 -14.47 0.61 -6.86
N LEU A 103 -13.20 0.43 -6.53
CA LEU A 103 -12.62 0.91 -5.28
C LEU A 103 -12.55 2.44 -5.23
N MET A 104 -12.18 3.09 -6.33
CA MET A 104 -12.19 4.56 -6.42
C MET A 104 -13.62 5.13 -6.25
N GLN A 105 -14.62 4.52 -6.86
CA GLN A 105 -16.03 4.88 -6.70
C GLN A 105 -16.54 4.64 -5.27
N ALA A 106 -16.00 3.64 -4.56
CA ALA A 106 -16.30 3.42 -3.15
C ALA A 106 -15.68 4.47 -2.22
N GLY A 107 -14.75 5.29 -2.71
CA GLY A 107 -14.15 6.41 -1.97
C GLY A 107 -12.66 6.31 -1.73
N ALA A 108 -11.96 5.34 -2.32
CA ALA A 108 -10.50 5.32 -2.31
C ALA A 108 -9.94 6.53 -3.08
N HIS A 109 -8.80 7.04 -2.63
CA HIS A 109 -8.04 8.08 -3.32
C HIS A 109 -6.86 7.50 -4.11
N MET A 110 -6.46 6.26 -3.79
CA MET A 110 -5.38 5.52 -4.42
C MET A 110 -5.66 4.02 -4.27
N ILE A 111 -5.25 3.22 -5.24
CA ILE A 111 -5.27 1.76 -5.11
C ILE A 111 -3.89 1.21 -4.76
N LYS A 112 -3.82 0.07 -4.07
CA LYS A 112 -2.57 -0.66 -3.83
C LYS A 112 -2.58 -1.99 -4.60
N VAL A 113 -1.43 -2.35 -5.17
CA VAL A 113 -1.19 -3.62 -5.89
C VAL A 113 0.12 -4.24 -5.42
N GLU A 114 0.18 -5.55 -5.37
CA GLU A 114 1.37 -6.30 -4.95
C GLU A 114 2.13 -6.86 -6.13
N GLY A 115 3.43 -6.61 -6.20
CA GLY A 115 4.26 -7.19 -7.25
C GLY A 115 5.56 -6.44 -7.52
N ALA A 116 6.03 -6.58 -8.75
CA ALA A 116 7.30 -6.07 -9.24
C ALA A 116 7.13 -5.40 -10.61
N VAL A 117 8.18 -5.28 -11.38
CA VAL A 117 8.19 -4.58 -12.69
C VAL A 117 7.13 -5.05 -13.69
N TRP A 118 6.63 -6.28 -13.56
CA TRP A 118 5.54 -6.78 -14.40
C TRP A 118 4.23 -5.98 -14.28
N LEU A 119 4.08 -5.18 -13.22
CA LEU A 119 2.95 -4.25 -13.02
C LEU A 119 3.08 -2.95 -13.82
N ALA A 120 4.23 -2.67 -14.42
CA ALA A 120 4.53 -1.35 -15.00
C ALA A 120 3.49 -0.89 -16.04
N GLU A 121 3.00 -1.81 -16.89
CA GLU A 121 1.98 -1.48 -17.89
C GLU A 121 0.65 -1.10 -17.22
N SER A 122 0.18 -1.90 -16.27
CA SER A 122 -1.06 -1.63 -15.52
C SER A 122 -0.99 -0.30 -14.79
N ILE A 123 0.14 -0.01 -14.14
CA ILE A 123 0.38 1.24 -13.41
C ILE A 123 0.35 2.43 -14.35
N ARG A 124 1.07 2.37 -15.47
CA ARG A 124 1.09 3.45 -16.47
C ARG A 124 -0.31 3.76 -16.97
N LEU A 125 -1.05 2.73 -17.34
CA LEU A 125 -2.39 2.89 -17.89
C LEU A 125 -3.41 3.40 -16.86
N LEU A 126 -3.28 3.03 -15.58
CA LEU A 126 -4.09 3.57 -14.48
C LEU A 126 -3.76 5.04 -14.22
N ALA A 127 -2.46 5.37 -14.13
CA ALA A 127 -1.99 6.73 -13.90
C ALA A 127 -2.44 7.70 -15.00
N GLU A 128 -2.36 7.29 -16.27
CA GLU A 128 -2.86 8.05 -17.43
C GLU A 128 -4.38 8.34 -17.35
N ARG A 129 -5.12 7.51 -16.62
CA ARG A 129 -6.57 7.65 -16.40
C ARG A 129 -6.94 8.30 -15.07
N GLY A 130 -5.95 8.86 -14.36
CA GLY A 130 -6.15 9.59 -13.13
C GLY A 130 -6.33 8.72 -11.88
N VAL A 131 -5.94 7.43 -11.92
CA VAL A 131 -5.95 6.55 -10.76
C VAL A 131 -4.54 6.45 -10.19
N PRO A 132 -4.24 7.05 -9.02
CA PRO A 132 -2.96 6.89 -8.36
C PRO A 132 -2.75 5.45 -7.89
N VAL A 133 -1.51 4.97 -7.96
CA VAL A 133 -1.17 3.59 -7.57
C VAL A 133 -0.06 3.57 -6.53
N CYS A 134 -0.27 2.83 -5.45
CA CYS A 134 0.75 2.39 -4.51
C CYS A 134 1.21 0.97 -4.89
N VAL A 135 2.50 0.76 -5.02
CA VAL A 135 3.04 -0.59 -5.29
C VAL A 135 3.62 -1.17 -4.02
N HIS A 136 3.14 -2.36 -3.67
CA HIS A 136 3.63 -3.12 -2.53
C HIS A 136 4.69 -4.12 -3.01
N MET A 137 5.90 -3.97 -2.49
CA MET A 137 7.08 -4.76 -2.83
C MET A 137 7.68 -5.40 -1.56
N GLY A 138 8.58 -6.35 -1.74
CA GLY A 138 9.17 -7.12 -0.65
C GLY A 138 8.35 -8.37 -0.37
N LEU A 139 7.97 -8.60 0.87
CA LEU A 139 6.98 -9.63 1.21
C LEU A 139 5.62 -9.16 0.72
N THR A 140 5.02 -9.92 -0.16
CA THR A 140 3.66 -9.69 -0.66
C THR A 140 2.76 -10.81 -0.16
N PRO A 141 1.83 -10.56 0.79
CA PRO A 141 0.96 -11.59 1.39
C PRO A 141 0.16 -12.39 0.36
N GLN A 142 -0.23 -11.79 -0.75
CA GLN A 142 -0.91 -12.48 -1.84
C GLN A 142 -0.03 -13.56 -2.51
N SER A 143 1.29 -13.47 -2.37
CA SER A 143 2.26 -14.45 -2.91
C SER A 143 2.73 -15.48 -1.88
N VAL A 144 2.05 -15.59 -0.73
CA VAL A 144 2.45 -16.44 0.40
C VAL A 144 2.75 -17.89 0.01
N ASN A 145 1.98 -18.45 -0.92
CA ASN A 145 2.15 -19.83 -1.41
C ASN A 145 3.46 -20.00 -2.22
N ILE A 146 3.90 -18.97 -2.95
CA ILE A 146 5.17 -18.98 -3.69
C ILE A 146 6.35 -18.83 -2.72
N PHE A 147 6.23 -17.94 -1.73
CA PHE A 147 7.30 -17.71 -0.76
C PHE A 147 7.44 -18.83 0.27
N GLY A 148 6.40 -19.65 0.44
CA GLY A 148 6.38 -20.68 1.47
C GLY A 148 6.39 -20.09 2.89
N GLY A 149 5.60 -19.05 3.10
CA GLY A 149 5.42 -18.34 4.37
C GLY A 149 5.96 -16.89 4.35
N TYR A 150 5.83 -16.23 5.50
CA TYR A 150 6.27 -14.85 5.70
C TYR A 150 7.79 -14.79 5.91
N LYS A 151 8.54 -14.42 4.87
CA LYS A 151 10.01 -14.40 4.88
C LYS A 151 10.52 -13.05 4.40
N VAL A 152 11.60 -12.55 5.03
CA VAL A 152 12.31 -11.34 4.61
C VAL A 152 12.80 -11.49 3.18
N GLN A 153 12.47 -10.54 2.32
CA GLN A 153 12.84 -10.46 0.91
C GLN A 153 14.06 -9.54 0.71
N GLY A 154 14.81 -9.74 -0.38
CA GLY A 154 15.94 -8.86 -0.71
C GLY A 154 17.19 -9.09 0.15
N ARG A 155 17.34 -10.28 0.79
CA ARG A 155 18.50 -10.60 1.66
C ARG A 155 19.81 -10.74 0.91
N ASN A 156 19.79 -11.24 -0.32
CA ASN A 156 21.00 -11.37 -1.10
C ASN A 156 21.14 -10.19 -2.08
N GLU A 157 22.39 -9.92 -2.48
CA GLU A 157 22.71 -8.75 -3.30
C GLU A 157 21.99 -8.73 -4.65
N ALA A 158 21.77 -9.90 -5.26
CA ALA A 158 21.08 -9.99 -6.55
C ALA A 158 19.61 -9.59 -6.42
N GLN A 159 18.91 -10.09 -5.38
CA GLN A 159 17.53 -9.71 -5.07
C GLN A 159 17.41 -8.24 -4.69
N ALA A 160 18.33 -7.73 -3.86
CA ALA A 160 18.34 -6.32 -3.45
C ALA A 160 18.51 -5.40 -4.66
N ARG A 161 19.44 -5.71 -5.55
CA ARG A 161 19.68 -4.97 -6.78
C ARG A 161 18.47 -4.98 -7.72
N GLN A 162 17.82 -6.15 -7.87
CA GLN A 162 16.61 -6.27 -8.67
C GLN A 162 15.46 -5.45 -8.07
N MET A 163 15.21 -5.56 -6.77
CA MET A 163 14.12 -4.82 -6.10
C MET A 163 14.31 -3.30 -6.22
N ARG A 164 15.55 -2.80 -6.11
CA ARG A 164 15.85 -1.39 -6.33
C ARG A 164 15.60 -0.96 -7.79
N ALA A 165 16.00 -1.78 -8.75
CA ALA A 165 15.74 -1.53 -10.16
C ALA A 165 14.23 -1.53 -10.47
N ASP A 166 13.47 -2.47 -9.90
CA ASP A 166 12.02 -2.54 -10.04
C ASP A 166 11.33 -1.32 -9.45
N ALA A 167 11.74 -0.86 -8.27
CA ALA A 167 11.18 0.34 -7.64
C ALA A 167 11.32 1.59 -8.53
N ILE A 168 12.50 1.78 -9.13
CA ILE A 168 12.76 2.88 -10.05
C ILE A 168 11.90 2.75 -11.32
N ALA A 169 11.81 1.56 -11.90
CA ALA A 169 11.02 1.31 -13.09
C ALA A 169 9.52 1.52 -12.85
N LEU A 170 9.01 1.12 -11.68
CA LEU A 170 7.62 1.31 -11.29
C LEU A 170 7.28 2.78 -11.04
N GLU A 171 8.18 3.55 -10.42
CA GLU A 171 8.03 5.00 -10.33
C GLU A 171 7.98 5.64 -11.73
N GLN A 172 8.89 5.26 -12.63
CA GLN A 172 8.91 5.76 -14.01
C GLN A 172 7.63 5.39 -14.78
N ALA A 173 7.03 4.26 -14.46
CA ALA A 173 5.73 3.85 -14.99
C ALA A 173 4.54 4.66 -14.43
N GLY A 174 4.75 5.47 -13.38
CA GLY A 174 3.72 6.32 -12.79
C GLY A 174 3.22 5.88 -11.42
N ALA A 175 3.90 4.94 -10.75
CA ALA A 175 3.59 4.64 -9.36
C ALA A 175 3.72 5.92 -8.52
N ALA A 176 2.72 6.21 -7.70
CA ALA A 176 2.63 7.42 -6.90
C ALA A 176 3.12 7.22 -5.46
N MET A 177 3.30 5.96 -5.04
CA MET A 177 3.78 5.54 -3.72
C MET A 177 4.35 4.13 -3.81
N ILE A 178 5.30 3.80 -2.95
CA ILE A 178 5.84 2.44 -2.77
C ILE A 178 5.67 2.03 -1.32
N LEU A 179 5.22 0.81 -1.08
CA LEU A 179 5.20 0.15 0.21
C LEU A 179 6.23 -0.98 0.20
N LEU A 180 7.09 -1.04 1.22
CA LEU A 180 8.10 -2.08 1.40
C LEU A 180 7.78 -2.88 2.65
N GLU A 181 7.55 -4.19 2.49
CA GLU A 181 7.29 -5.07 3.63
C GLU A 181 8.40 -6.11 3.79
N CYS A 182 8.85 -6.30 5.04
CA CYS A 182 9.83 -7.31 5.44
C CYS A 182 11.06 -7.35 4.50
N VAL A 183 11.72 -6.20 4.34
CA VAL A 183 12.99 -6.07 3.63
C VAL A 183 14.09 -5.57 4.58
N PRO A 184 15.39 -5.85 4.33
CA PRO A 184 16.48 -5.29 5.13
C PRO A 184 16.40 -3.76 5.17
N SER A 185 16.68 -3.17 6.34
CA SER A 185 16.62 -1.72 6.57
C SER A 185 17.51 -0.92 5.63
N GLU A 186 18.69 -1.45 5.31
CA GLU A 186 19.64 -0.84 4.39
C GLU A 186 19.05 -0.76 2.97
N LEU A 187 18.42 -1.84 2.51
CA LEU A 187 17.76 -1.88 1.21
C LEU A 187 16.56 -0.91 1.16
N ALA A 188 15.77 -0.85 2.24
CA ALA A 188 14.67 0.10 2.34
C ALA A 188 15.17 1.56 2.25
N ALA A 189 16.30 1.88 2.89
CA ALA A 189 16.93 3.19 2.80
C ALA A 189 17.41 3.50 1.39
N GLU A 190 18.09 2.55 0.73
CA GLU A 190 18.58 2.70 -0.65
C GLU A 190 17.41 2.95 -1.62
N ILE A 191 16.33 2.18 -1.54
CA ILE A 191 15.15 2.38 -2.37
C ILE A 191 14.52 3.74 -2.10
N THR A 192 14.38 4.11 -0.81
CA THR A 192 13.79 5.39 -0.41
C THR A 192 14.56 6.60 -0.97
N GLN A 193 15.89 6.48 -1.08
CA GLN A 193 16.74 7.52 -1.68
C GLN A 193 16.69 7.50 -3.21
N ALA A 194 16.50 6.34 -3.81
CA ALA A 194 16.51 6.17 -5.26
C ALA A 194 15.23 6.67 -5.94
N VAL A 195 14.10 6.77 -5.21
CA VAL A 195 12.81 7.19 -5.74
C VAL A 195 12.35 8.53 -5.14
N LYS A 196 11.56 9.28 -5.89
CA LYS A 196 11.00 10.58 -5.48
C LYS A 196 9.66 10.44 -4.75
N VAL A 197 8.91 9.38 -5.05
CA VAL A 197 7.61 9.11 -4.43
C VAL A 197 7.75 8.74 -2.95
N PRO A 198 6.71 8.95 -2.12
CA PRO A 198 6.70 8.46 -0.75
C PRO A 198 6.95 6.95 -0.69
N VAL A 199 7.76 6.52 0.30
CA VAL A 199 8.03 5.11 0.58
C VAL A 199 7.56 4.81 1.99
N ILE A 200 6.71 3.80 2.13
CA ILE A 200 6.17 3.34 3.41
C ILE A 200 6.84 2.02 3.76
N GLY A 201 7.30 1.88 4.99
CA GLY A 201 7.92 0.66 5.50
C GLY A 201 7.04 -0.05 6.52
N ILE A 202 7.01 -1.37 6.44
CA ILE A 202 6.47 -2.27 7.45
C ILE A 202 7.45 -3.44 7.64
N GLY A 203 7.96 -3.62 8.87
CA GLY A 203 9.05 -4.58 9.08
C GLY A 203 10.31 -4.30 8.23
N ALA A 204 10.55 -3.04 7.87
CA ALA A 204 11.65 -2.60 7.00
C ALA A 204 12.61 -1.62 7.71
N GLY A 205 12.55 -1.57 9.05
CA GLY A 205 13.37 -0.70 9.88
C GLY A 205 12.88 0.75 9.92
N SER A 206 13.55 1.58 10.74
CA SER A 206 13.17 2.99 10.98
C SER A 206 13.60 3.96 9.86
N VAL A 207 14.21 3.46 8.80
CA VAL A 207 14.77 4.28 7.71
C VAL A 207 13.75 4.69 6.64
N SER A 208 12.53 4.15 6.66
CA SER A 208 11.45 4.66 5.83
C SER A 208 10.95 5.99 6.36
N TYR A 209 10.58 6.92 5.46
CA TYR A 209 9.99 8.20 5.86
C TYR A 209 8.61 8.04 6.49
N THR A 210 8.02 6.85 6.42
CA THR A 210 6.68 6.54 6.92
C THR A 210 6.67 5.19 7.61
N HIS A 211 5.78 5.03 8.58
CA HIS A 211 5.60 3.79 9.30
C HIS A 211 4.14 3.35 9.20
N LEU A 212 3.92 2.17 8.67
CA LEU A 212 2.60 1.52 8.66
C LEU A 212 2.49 0.64 9.92
N ARG A 213 1.42 0.83 10.68
CA ARG A 213 0.97 -0.11 11.69
C ARG A 213 -0.16 -0.96 11.08
N ALA A 214 0.20 -2.17 10.71
CA ALA A 214 -0.72 -3.17 10.15
C ALA A 214 -0.89 -4.30 11.16
N HIS A 215 -1.48 -3.96 12.33
CA HIS A 215 -1.78 -4.90 13.42
C HIS A 215 -0.59 -5.37 14.27
N GLU A 216 0.63 -4.84 14.06
CA GLU A 216 1.76 -5.15 14.91
C GLU A 216 1.59 -4.55 16.31
N THR A 217 2.01 -5.30 17.31
CA THR A 217 2.15 -4.82 18.69
C THR A 217 3.54 -4.20 18.89
N GLU A 218 3.76 -3.48 20.01
CA GLU A 218 5.10 -2.97 20.36
C GLU A 218 6.15 -4.07 20.49
N ALA A 219 5.71 -5.31 20.77
CA ALA A 219 6.60 -6.47 20.88
C ALA A 219 7.09 -6.99 19.51
N ASP A 220 6.46 -6.61 18.42
CA ASP A 220 6.78 -7.06 17.06
C ASP A 220 7.72 -6.07 16.33
N LEU A 221 8.13 -5.00 17.01
CA LEU A 221 8.99 -3.93 16.52
C LEU A 221 10.38 -4.00 17.14
#